data_bbfd74147f09718779fb845a5cfb4b12
#
_entry.id   bbfd74147f09718779fb845a5cfb4b12
#
_cell.length_a   1.000
_cell.length_b   1.000
_cell.length_c   1.000
_cell.angle_alpha   90.00
_cell.angle_beta   90.00
_cell.angle_gamma   90.00
#
_symmetry.space_group_name_H-M   'P 1'
#
loop_
_entity.id
_entity.type
_entity.pdbx_description
1 polymer ?
#
loop_
_entity_poly.entity_id
_entity_poly.type
_entity_poly.pdbx_seq_one_letter_code
_entity_poly.pdbx_strand_id
1 'polypeptide(L)'
;MITGYDGGGGAAAVVVGASGALGSAIASRLAGAGLVVVGVARKPVDAAGVIGCAADIGDDAAVDVIRAAVDDVGLPVRMVVQAAGLPAAGPLPTIDPTALGSAVSLKVGGMLRLVRAVADRLGPGSRLVALGGHYGTEPSPHTCAAGVTNAALANLVRQLADHHGPDGVTAHLVAPGPADTDRLRRLSQARADERGVDVEEILAERRAESPLSVLVTPEQVAWAVATLLDPEADALTGSTLALDVGARRGI
;
A
#
# COMPACT_ATOMS: atom_id res chain seq x y z
N MET A 1 -20.10 10.16 2.77
CA MET A 1 -20.41 9.32 3.95
C MET A 1 -20.38 7.90 3.47
N ILE A 2 -19.47 7.05 3.99
CA ILE A 2 -19.48 5.59 3.72
C ILE A 2 -20.62 5.05 4.58
N THR A 3 -21.78 4.80 3.98
CA THR A 3 -22.96 4.28 4.64
C THR A 3 -22.96 2.78 4.45
N GLY A 4 -22.51 2.01 5.42
CA GLY A 4 -22.57 0.55 5.33
C GLY A 4 -21.77 -0.19 6.39
N TYR A 5 -20.92 0.48 7.16
CA TYR A 5 -20.26 -0.16 8.28
C TYR A 5 -21.15 -0.04 9.52
N ASP A 6 -21.93 -1.10 9.78
CA ASP A 6 -22.66 -1.27 11.05
C ASP A 6 -21.64 -1.56 12.15
N GLY A 7 -21.06 -0.51 12.76
CA GLY A 7 -20.10 -0.59 13.86
C GLY A 7 -20.62 -1.20 15.16
N GLY A 8 -21.46 -2.22 15.07
CA GLY A 8 -22.11 -2.89 16.21
C GLY A 8 -21.19 -3.71 17.13
N GLY A 9 -19.93 -3.86 16.77
CA GLY A 9 -18.87 -4.38 17.65
C GLY A 9 -17.57 -3.96 17.04
N GLY A 10 -16.76 -3.14 17.68
CA GLY A 10 -15.54 -2.54 17.14
C GLY A 10 -14.70 -3.49 16.28
N ALA A 11 -13.99 -2.95 15.31
CA ALA A 11 -13.07 -3.73 14.46
C ALA A 11 -11.73 -3.01 14.32
N ALA A 12 -10.68 -3.77 14.03
CA ALA A 12 -9.34 -3.24 13.85
C ALA A 12 -8.93 -3.16 12.38
N ALA A 13 -8.00 -2.25 12.10
CA ALA A 13 -7.23 -2.25 10.87
C ALA A 13 -5.73 -2.27 11.19
N VAL A 14 -4.93 -2.92 10.34
CA VAL A 14 -3.47 -2.93 10.45
C VAL A 14 -2.88 -2.26 9.22
N VAL A 15 -2.11 -1.19 9.40
CA VAL A 15 -1.51 -0.42 8.31
C VAL A 15 0.01 -0.47 8.42
N VAL A 16 0.67 -1.20 7.55
CA VAL A 16 2.13 -1.23 7.43
C VAL A 16 2.61 -0.04 6.61
N GLY A 17 3.69 0.59 7.05
CA GLY A 17 4.19 1.83 6.45
C GLY A 17 3.44 3.08 6.94
N ALA A 18 2.80 3.02 8.10
CA ALA A 18 1.97 4.07 8.69
C ALA A 18 2.73 5.38 8.98
N SER A 19 4.06 5.38 9.01
CA SER A 19 4.89 6.60 9.12
C SER A 19 5.15 7.31 7.78
N GLY A 20 4.79 6.67 6.64
CA GLY A 20 4.94 7.25 5.31
C GLY A 20 3.70 8.06 4.89
N ALA A 21 3.85 8.96 3.90
CA ALA A 21 2.77 9.84 3.45
C ALA A 21 1.47 9.09 3.10
N LEU A 22 1.56 8.01 2.32
CA LEU A 22 0.37 7.22 1.96
C LEU A 22 -0.18 6.44 3.16
N GLY A 23 0.70 5.77 3.92
CA GLY A 23 0.29 4.95 5.06
C GLY A 23 -0.34 5.77 6.18
N SER A 24 0.18 6.98 6.46
CA SER A 24 -0.39 7.86 7.47
C SER A 24 -1.76 8.40 7.07
N ALA A 25 -1.94 8.80 5.81
CA ALA A 25 -3.23 9.23 5.28
C ALA A 25 -4.28 8.10 5.34
N ILE A 26 -3.88 6.87 5.01
CA ILE A 26 -4.73 5.68 5.11
C ILE A 26 -5.10 5.41 6.57
N ALA A 27 -4.11 5.38 7.48
CA ALA A 27 -4.33 5.12 8.90
C ALA A 27 -5.32 6.15 9.50
N SER A 28 -5.09 7.44 9.23
CA SER A 28 -5.98 8.52 9.67
C SER A 28 -7.41 8.35 9.13
N ARG A 29 -7.55 8.00 7.86
CA ARG A 29 -8.87 7.82 7.24
C ARG A 29 -9.62 6.62 7.80
N LEU A 30 -8.92 5.49 8.05
CA LEU A 30 -9.53 4.30 8.64
C LEU A 30 -9.92 4.54 10.11
N ALA A 31 -9.10 5.26 10.87
CA ALA A 31 -9.46 5.70 12.22
C ALA A 31 -10.69 6.63 12.20
N GLY A 32 -10.76 7.58 11.25
CA GLY A 32 -11.93 8.43 11.04
C GLY A 32 -13.18 7.68 10.57
N ALA A 33 -13.04 6.47 10.04
CA ALA A 33 -14.14 5.55 9.72
C ALA A 33 -14.56 4.67 10.91
N GLY A 34 -13.96 4.86 12.09
CA GLY A 34 -14.33 4.15 13.32
C GLY A 34 -13.56 2.87 13.61
N LEU A 35 -12.51 2.57 12.85
CA LEU A 35 -11.65 1.42 13.13
C LEU A 35 -10.57 1.75 14.15
N VAL A 36 -10.22 0.78 15.01
CA VAL A 36 -9.01 0.84 15.83
C VAL A 36 -7.82 0.51 14.93
N VAL A 37 -6.92 1.45 14.73
CA VAL A 37 -5.82 1.28 13.77
C VAL A 37 -4.52 0.93 14.48
N VAL A 38 -3.91 -0.21 14.12
CA VAL A 38 -2.53 -0.57 14.48
C VAL A 38 -1.62 -0.10 13.34
N GLY A 39 -0.83 0.93 13.61
CA GLY A 39 0.10 1.54 12.66
C GLY A 39 1.50 0.93 12.78
N VAL A 40 1.89 0.12 11.79
CA VAL A 40 3.18 -0.60 11.78
C VAL A 40 4.24 0.21 11.03
N ALA A 41 5.35 0.49 11.70
CA ALA A 41 6.53 1.12 11.09
C ALA A 41 7.78 0.74 11.88
N ARG A 42 8.98 0.97 11.30
CA ARG A 42 10.27 0.70 11.98
C ARG A 42 10.48 1.52 13.26
N LYS A 43 9.82 2.66 13.35
CA LYS A 43 9.73 3.48 14.57
C LYS A 43 8.26 3.61 14.92
N PRO A 44 7.89 3.67 16.21
CA PRO A 44 6.51 3.87 16.63
C PRO A 44 5.89 5.08 15.95
N VAL A 45 4.63 4.93 15.55
CA VAL A 45 3.84 6.03 14.97
C VAL A 45 3.13 6.74 16.11
N ASP A 46 3.33 8.04 16.23
CA ASP A 46 2.60 8.89 17.16
C ASP A 46 1.58 9.71 16.34
N ALA A 47 0.36 9.19 16.26
CA ALA A 47 -0.73 9.84 15.54
C ALA A 47 -2.07 9.58 16.25
N ALA A 48 -2.94 10.56 16.25
CA ALA A 48 -4.24 10.46 16.88
C ALA A 48 -5.07 9.30 16.30
N GLY A 49 -5.60 8.43 17.17
CA GLY A 49 -6.40 7.27 16.79
C GLY A 49 -5.60 6.09 16.20
N VAL A 50 -4.27 6.12 16.31
CA VAL A 50 -3.39 5.06 15.81
C VAL A 50 -2.55 4.49 16.96
N ILE A 51 -2.59 3.19 17.15
CA ILE A 51 -1.74 2.45 18.09
C ILE A 51 -0.43 2.13 17.36
N GLY A 52 0.68 2.69 17.83
CA GLY A 52 1.99 2.48 17.21
C GLY A 52 2.54 1.09 17.47
N CYS A 53 2.92 0.36 16.43
CA CYS A 53 3.60 -0.93 16.48
C CYS A 53 4.97 -0.82 15.78
N ALA A 54 6.06 -0.97 16.56
CA ALA A 54 7.41 -0.89 16.02
C ALA A 54 7.86 -2.26 15.47
N ALA A 55 7.82 -2.41 14.14
CA ALA A 55 8.28 -3.63 13.46
C ALA A 55 8.81 -3.32 12.06
N ASP A 56 9.81 -4.09 11.61
CA ASP A 56 10.28 -4.08 10.23
C ASP A 56 9.62 -5.21 9.45
N ILE A 57 8.66 -4.89 8.61
CA ILE A 57 7.94 -5.89 7.80
C ILE A 57 8.85 -6.63 6.81
N GLY A 58 10.07 -6.18 6.61
CA GLY A 58 11.12 -6.90 5.87
C GLY A 58 11.69 -8.11 6.62
N ASP A 59 11.48 -8.18 7.94
CA ASP A 59 11.96 -9.24 8.83
C ASP A 59 10.81 -10.18 9.25
N ASP A 60 11.10 -11.47 9.37
CA ASP A 60 10.13 -12.48 9.79
C ASP A 60 9.69 -12.30 11.26
N ALA A 61 10.54 -11.70 12.10
CA ALA A 61 10.18 -11.35 13.48
C ALA A 61 9.00 -10.36 13.56
N ALA A 62 8.72 -9.60 12.50
CA ALA A 62 7.57 -8.71 12.45
C ALA A 62 6.23 -9.45 12.63
N VAL A 63 6.17 -10.73 12.26
CA VAL A 63 4.93 -11.54 12.38
C VAL A 63 4.47 -11.61 13.83
N ASP A 64 5.36 -11.96 14.73
CA ASP A 64 5.01 -12.13 16.14
C ASP A 64 4.77 -10.78 16.84
N VAL A 65 5.54 -9.76 16.48
CA VAL A 65 5.36 -8.39 17.02
C VAL A 65 4.00 -7.81 16.61
N ILE A 66 3.63 -7.95 15.34
CA ILE A 66 2.33 -7.46 14.85
C ILE A 66 1.19 -8.28 15.44
N ARG A 67 1.35 -9.62 15.53
CA ARG A 67 0.35 -10.50 16.15
C ARG A 67 0.07 -10.07 17.58
N ALA A 68 1.11 -9.89 18.39
CA ALA A 68 0.97 -9.44 19.78
C ALA A 68 0.21 -8.12 19.87
N ALA A 69 0.56 -7.13 19.04
CA ALA A 69 -0.13 -5.83 19.03
C ALA A 69 -1.62 -5.94 18.62
N VAL A 70 -1.96 -6.85 17.71
CA VAL A 70 -3.35 -7.13 17.29
C VAL A 70 -4.10 -7.89 18.36
N ASP A 71 -3.44 -8.82 19.06
CA ASP A 71 -4.03 -9.58 20.18
C ASP A 71 -4.32 -8.67 21.37
N ASP A 72 -3.46 -7.70 21.68
CA ASP A 72 -3.69 -6.69 22.71
C ASP A 72 -4.93 -5.82 22.40
N VAL A 73 -5.20 -5.53 21.12
CA VAL A 73 -6.43 -4.84 20.69
C VAL A 73 -7.67 -5.73 20.88
N GLY A 74 -7.54 -7.04 20.67
CA GLY A 74 -8.58 -8.03 20.94
C GLY A 74 -9.80 -7.99 20.00
N LEU A 75 -9.75 -7.19 18.94
CA LEU A 75 -10.85 -7.02 17.96
C LEU A 75 -10.62 -7.84 16.69
N PRO A 76 -11.69 -8.24 15.97
CA PRO A 76 -11.56 -8.81 14.64
C PRO A 76 -10.89 -7.80 13.68
N VAL A 77 -10.03 -8.29 12.79
CA VAL A 77 -9.33 -7.46 11.81
C VAL A 77 -10.18 -7.32 10.55
N ARG A 78 -10.71 -6.13 10.34
CA ARG A 78 -11.54 -5.80 9.16
C ARG A 78 -10.71 -5.45 7.94
N MET A 79 -9.54 -4.85 8.11
CA MET A 79 -8.67 -4.48 6.99
C MET A 79 -7.20 -4.57 7.37
N VAL A 80 -6.39 -5.12 6.48
CA VAL A 80 -4.94 -4.96 6.51
C VAL A 80 -4.46 -4.23 5.27
N VAL A 81 -3.47 -3.36 5.44
CA VAL A 81 -2.92 -2.56 4.34
C VAL A 81 -1.40 -2.66 4.32
N GLN A 82 -0.84 -3.24 3.26
CA GLN A 82 0.60 -3.22 3.01
C GLN A 82 0.96 -1.98 2.19
N ALA A 83 1.40 -0.92 2.89
CA ALA A 83 1.75 0.38 2.30
C ALA A 83 3.26 0.70 2.40
N ALA A 84 4.11 -0.27 2.75
CA ALA A 84 5.55 -0.04 2.81
C ALA A 84 6.10 0.41 1.45
N GLY A 85 6.86 1.51 1.46
CA GLY A 85 7.52 2.05 0.28
C GLY A 85 8.70 1.18 -0.15
N LEU A 86 9.01 1.16 -1.45
CA LEU A 86 10.15 0.42 -1.98
C LEU A 86 11.48 1.06 -1.54
N PRO A 87 12.44 0.28 -1.04
CA PRO A 87 13.76 0.81 -0.66
C PRO A 87 14.59 1.22 -1.89
N ALA A 88 14.50 0.47 -2.98
CA ALA A 88 15.31 0.66 -4.17
C ALA A 88 14.50 1.30 -5.31
N ALA A 89 15.09 2.30 -5.94
CA ALA A 89 14.71 2.83 -7.24
C ALA A 89 15.97 2.83 -8.11
N GLY A 90 15.81 2.61 -9.39
CA GLY A 90 16.95 2.65 -10.31
C GLY A 90 16.60 2.06 -11.67
N PRO A 91 17.33 2.50 -12.71
CA PRO A 91 17.14 2.00 -14.05
C PRO A 91 17.73 0.57 -14.21
N LEU A 92 17.18 -0.17 -15.16
CA LEU A 92 17.54 -1.55 -15.44
C LEU A 92 19.05 -1.77 -15.62
N PRO A 93 19.83 -0.89 -16.29
CA PRO A 93 21.25 -1.12 -16.51
C PRO A 93 22.12 -1.10 -15.26
N THR A 94 21.66 -0.45 -14.19
CA THR A 94 22.49 -0.19 -12.99
C THR A 94 21.88 -0.72 -11.69
N ILE A 95 20.67 -1.31 -11.73
CA ILE A 95 20.06 -1.83 -10.51
C ILE A 95 20.84 -3.04 -9.98
N ASP A 96 21.15 -3.01 -8.69
CA ASP A 96 21.74 -4.18 -8.02
C ASP A 96 20.69 -5.30 -7.89
N PRO A 97 20.97 -6.53 -8.36
CA PRO A 97 20.07 -7.68 -8.21
C PRO A 97 19.70 -7.98 -6.76
N THR A 98 20.61 -7.75 -5.80
CA THR A 98 20.34 -7.94 -4.37
C THR A 98 19.34 -6.93 -3.85
N ALA A 99 19.47 -5.66 -4.28
CA ALA A 99 18.52 -4.61 -3.94
C ALA A 99 17.12 -4.86 -4.54
N LEU A 100 17.06 -5.43 -5.77
CA LEU A 100 15.80 -5.88 -6.37
C LEU A 100 15.16 -7.00 -5.55
N GLY A 101 15.94 -8.01 -5.15
CA GLY A 101 15.48 -9.10 -4.28
C GLY A 101 14.94 -8.57 -2.94
N SER A 102 15.63 -7.61 -2.33
CA SER A 102 15.20 -6.95 -1.09
C SER A 102 13.89 -6.18 -1.25
N ALA A 103 13.69 -5.51 -2.39
CA ALA A 103 12.45 -4.81 -2.70
C ALA A 103 11.26 -5.78 -2.82
N VAL A 104 11.44 -6.93 -3.47
CA VAL A 104 10.44 -8.00 -3.56
C VAL A 104 10.15 -8.58 -2.17
N SER A 105 11.18 -8.90 -1.38
CA SER A 105 11.03 -9.42 -0.02
C SER A 105 10.26 -8.47 0.88
N LEU A 106 10.54 -7.16 0.82
CA LEU A 106 9.85 -6.17 1.62
C LEU A 106 8.36 -6.05 1.24
N LYS A 107 8.05 -5.99 -0.03
CA LYS A 107 6.68 -5.67 -0.48
C LYS A 107 5.82 -6.92 -0.62
N VAL A 108 6.30 -7.93 -1.31
CA VAL A 108 5.59 -9.20 -1.55
C VAL A 108 5.68 -10.10 -0.32
N GLY A 109 6.89 -10.33 0.19
CA GLY A 109 7.11 -11.05 1.44
C GLY A 109 6.45 -10.35 2.63
N GLY A 110 6.52 -9.00 2.69
CA GLY A 110 5.84 -8.21 3.71
C GLY A 110 4.32 -8.38 3.72
N MET A 111 3.68 -8.50 2.56
CA MET A 111 2.24 -8.83 2.50
C MET A 111 1.94 -10.21 3.09
N LEU A 112 2.77 -11.21 2.81
CA LEU A 112 2.60 -12.56 3.40
C LEU A 112 2.81 -12.54 4.92
N ARG A 113 3.84 -11.82 5.42
CA ARG A 113 4.05 -11.66 6.86
C ARG A 113 2.87 -10.99 7.54
N LEU A 114 2.35 -9.92 6.93
CA LEU A 114 1.18 -9.21 7.46
C LEU A 114 -0.05 -10.12 7.55
N VAL A 115 -0.37 -10.87 6.50
CA VAL A 115 -1.50 -11.82 6.50
C VAL A 115 -1.29 -12.89 7.58
N ARG A 116 -0.09 -13.45 7.72
CA ARG A 116 0.23 -14.45 8.77
C ARG A 116 0.11 -13.90 10.19
N ALA A 117 0.46 -12.62 10.38
CA ALA A 117 0.37 -11.97 11.68
C ALA A 117 -1.07 -11.84 12.19
N VAL A 118 -2.03 -11.72 11.27
CA VAL A 118 -3.45 -11.47 11.60
C VAL A 118 -4.37 -12.65 11.29
N ALA A 119 -3.82 -13.81 10.87
CA ALA A 119 -4.60 -14.93 10.34
C ALA A 119 -5.77 -15.35 11.24
N ASP A 120 -5.54 -15.43 12.56
CA ASP A 120 -6.54 -15.87 13.54
C ASP A 120 -7.61 -14.80 13.84
N ARG A 121 -7.49 -13.60 13.27
CA ARG A 121 -8.41 -12.46 13.43
C ARG A 121 -9.12 -12.08 12.14
N LEU A 122 -8.82 -12.79 11.02
CA LEU A 122 -9.54 -12.62 9.75
C LEU A 122 -10.85 -13.41 9.76
N GLY A 123 -11.82 -12.92 9.05
CA GLY A 123 -13.11 -13.58 8.87
C GLY A 123 -13.94 -12.93 7.77
N PRO A 124 -15.20 -13.36 7.59
CA PRO A 124 -16.06 -12.82 6.54
C PRO A 124 -16.10 -11.29 6.57
N GLY A 125 -15.85 -10.70 5.41
CA GLY A 125 -15.78 -9.26 5.24
C GLY A 125 -14.44 -8.62 5.57
N SER A 126 -13.40 -9.37 5.97
CA SER A 126 -12.03 -8.84 6.07
C SER A 126 -11.45 -8.49 4.69
N ARG A 127 -10.61 -7.46 4.64
CA ARG A 127 -10.00 -6.90 3.42
C ARG A 127 -8.48 -6.98 3.48
N LEU A 128 -7.87 -7.67 2.54
CA LEU A 128 -6.43 -7.72 2.33
C LEU A 128 -6.06 -6.72 1.24
N VAL A 129 -5.44 -5.61 1.59
CA VAL A 129 -5.13 -4.53 0.65
C VAL A 129 -3.63 -4.36 0.51
N ALA A 130 -3.13 -4.37 -0.73
CA ALA A 130 -1.75 -4.07 -1.04
C ALA A 130 -1.64 -2.79 -1.87
N LEU A 131 -0.70 -1.89 -1.51
CA LEU A 131 -0.36 -0.75 -2.36
C LEU A 131 0.72 -1.17 -3.37
N GLY A 132 0.32 -1.23 -4.64
CA GLY A 132 1.20 -1.44 -5.78
C GLY A 132 1.67 -0.13 -6.41
N GLY A 133 1.51 -0.04 -7.70
CA GLY A 133 1.77 1.13 -8.53
C GLY A 133 1.63 0.78 -10.01
N HIS A 134 1.34 1.77 -10.84
CA HIS A 134 1.04 1.59 -12.26
C HIS A 134 2.17 0.91 -13.06
N TYR A 135 3.43 1.02 -12.64
CA TYR A 135 4.56 0.34 -13.31
C TYR A 135 4.49 -1.19 -13.25
N GLY A 136 3.58 -1.78 -12.45
CA GLY A 136 3.34 -3.23 -12.49
C GLY A 136 2.66 -3.70 -13.80
N THR A 137 1.95 -2.83 -14.49
CA THR A 137 1.29 -3.07 -15.77
C THR A 137 1.88 -2.28 -16.93
N GLU A 138 2.54 -1.16 -16.64
CA GLU A 138 3.24 -0.29 -17.61
C GLU A 138 4.76 -0.36 -17.33
N PRO A 139 5.47 -1.40 -17.82
CA PRO A 139 6.88 -1.59 -17.49
C PRO A 139 7.73 -0.44 -18.05
N SER A 140 8.70 0.00 -17.25
CA SER A 140 9.65 1.03 -17.64
C SER A 140 11.07 0.64 -17.22
N PRO A 141 12.05 0.67 -18.15
CA PRO A 141 13.44 0.36 -17.81
C PRO A 141 14.05 1.36 -16.81
N HIS A 142 13.44 2.53 -16.65
CA HIS A 142 13.88 3.54 -15.68
C HIS A 142 13.39 3.26 -14.25
N THR A 143 12.43 2.35 -14.07
CA THR A 143 11.80 2.03 -12.78
C THR A 143 11.70 0.52 -12.56
N CYS A 144 12.77 -0.21 -12.89
CA CYS A 144 12.82 -1.67 -12.89
C CYS A 144 12.31 -2.28 -11.58
N ALA A 145 12.84 -1.86 -10.43
CA ALA A 145 12.42 -2.42 -9.14
C ALA A 145 10.91 -2.23 -8.88
N ALA A 146 10.36 -1.06 -9.20
CA ALA A 146 8.94 -0.80 -9.01
C ALA A 146 8.10 -1.67 -9.96
N GLY A 147 8.48 -1.80 -11.22
CA GLY A 147 7.77 -2.62 -12.21
C GLY A 147 7.70 -4.09 -11.77
N VAL A 148 8.86 -4.71 -11.54
CA VAL A 148 8.95 -6.13 -11.16
C VAL A 148 8.21 -6.41 -9.84
N THR A 149 8.45 -5.58 -8.82
CA THR A 149 7.85 -5.79 -7.50
C THR A 149 6.33 -5.60 -7.53
N ASN A 150 5.82 -4.61 -8.25
CA ASN A 150 4.38 -4.37 -8.33
C ASN A 150 3.66 -5.44 -9.16
N ALA A 151 4.28 -5.97 -10.23
CA ALA A 151 3.76 -7.10 -10.98
C ALA A 151 3.68 -8.39 -10.13
N ALA A 152 4.75 -8.67 -9.36
CA ALA A 152 4.75 -9.79 -8.43
C ALA A 152 3.68 -9.64 -7.33
N LEU A 153 3.49 -8.42 -6.81
CA LEU A 153 2.47 -8.12 -5.81
C LEU A 153 1.05 -8.29 -6.38
N ALA A 154 0.80 -7.88 -7.63
CA ALA A 154 -0.48 -8.09 -8.29
C ALA A 154 -0.83 -9.57 -8.43
N ASN A 155 0.17 -10.40 -8.80
CA ASN A 155 0.01 -11.85 -8.85
C ASN A 155 -0.30 -12.44 -7.46
N LEU A 156 0.44 -12.00 -6.42
CA LEU A 156 0.18 -12.46 -5.05
C LEU A 156 -1.23 -12.10 -4.58
N VAL A 157 -1.70 -10.87 -4.84
CA VAL A 157 -3.06 -10.43 -4.46
C VAL A 157 -4.11 -11.33 -5.10
N ARG A 158 -3.92 -11.74 -6.36
CA ARG A 158 -4.82 -12.70 -7.02
C ARG A 158 -4.85 -14.03 -6.31
N GLN A 159 -3.67 -14.58 -5.93
CA GLN A 159 -3.59 -15.84 -5.19
C GLN A 159 -4.22 -15.73 -3.79
N LEU A 160 -4.06 -14.58 -3.10
CA LEU A 160 -4.71 -14.34 -1.82
C LEU A 160 -6.24 -14.29 -1.94
N ALA A 161 -6.77 -13.70 -3.02
CA ALA A 161 -8.20 -13.69 -3.30
C ALA A 161 -8.74 -15.11 -3.53
N ASP A 162 -8.03 -15.92 -4.30
CA ASP A 162 -8.43 -17.31 -4.57
C ASP A 162 -8.35 -18.18 -3.31
N HIS A 163 -7.34 -17.97 -2.45
CA HIS A 163 -7.12 -18.76 -1.23
C HIS A 163 -8.11 -18.40 -0.11
N HIS A 164 -8.33 -17.11 0.12
CA HIS A 164 -9.14 -16.63 1.24
C HIS A 164 -10.62 -16.36 0.89
N GLY A 165 -10.95 -16.35 -0.40
CA GLY A 165 -12.31 -16.11 -0.87
C GLY A 165 -13.35 -17.06 -0.28
N PRO A 166 -13.10 -18.39 -0.15
CA PRO A 166 -14.03 -19.33 0.51
C PRO A 166 -14.37 -18.96 1.96
N ASP A 167 -13.48 -18.24 2.65
CA ASP A 167 -13.68 -17.77 4.02
C ASP A 167 -14.34 -16.36 4.09
N GLY A 168 -14.79 -15.82 2.95
CA GLY A 168 -15.40 -14.50 2.86
C GLY A 168 -14.42 -13.34 3.03
N VAL A 169 -13.12 -13.58 2.84
CA VAL A 169 -12.06 -12.56 2.90
C VAL A 169 -11.67 -12.15 1.48
N THR A 170 -11.62 -10.85 1.20
CA THR A 170 -11.28 -10.34 -0.13
C THR A 170 -9.87 -9.76 -0.17
N ALA A 171 -9.25 -9.77 -1.35
CA ALA A 171 -7.91 -9.21 -1.56
C ALA A 171 -7.89 -8.25 -2.75
N HIS A 172 -7.24 -7.10 -2.58
CA HIS A 172 -7.26 -6.00 -3.54
C HIS A 172 -5.87 -5.39 -3.71
N LEU A 173 -5.54 -5.01 -4.93
CA LEU A 173 -4.38 -4.17 -5.22
C LEU A 173 -4.85 -2.75 -5.54
N VAL A 174 -4.38 -1.77 -4.80
CA VAL A 174 -4.51 -0.35 -5.17
C VAL A 174 -3.21 0.08 -5.83
N ALA A 175 -3.28 0.55 -7.06
CA ALA A 175 -2.12 0.88 -7.90
C ALA A 175 -2.09 2.38 -8.24
N PRO A 176 -1.54 3.24 -7.34
CA PRO A 176 -1.42 4.65 -7.64
C PRO A 176 -0.37 4.91 -8.73
N GLY A 177 -0.59 5.98 -9.48
CA GLY A 177 0.41 6.63 -10.29
C GLY A 177 1.43 7.41 -9.44
N PRO A 178 2.20 8.33 -10.06
CA PRO A 178 3.07 9.22 -9.31
C PRO A 178 2.26 9.99 -8.26
N ALA A 179 2.58 9.77 -6.97
CA ALA A 179 1.87 10.41 -5.87
C ALA A 179 2.65 11.61 -5.33
N ASP A 180 1.95 12.72 -5.05
CA ASP A 180 2.56 13.93 -4.47
C ASP A 180 2.99 13.68 -3.03
N THR A 181 4.24 13.34 -2.88
CA THR A 181 4.87 12.98 -1.61
C THR A 181 6.31 13.50 -1.57
N ASP A 182 6.85 13.70 -0.37
CA ASP A 182 8.27 14.05 -0.20
C ASP A 182 9.22 13.03 -0.87
N ARG A 183 8.79 11.77 -0.95
CA ARG A 183 9.55 10.74 -1.67
C ARG A 183 9.64 11.07 -3.16
N LEU A 184 8.51 11.41 -3.81
CA LEU A 184 8.53 11.79 -5.22
C LEU A 184 9.40 13.01 -5.45
N ARG A 185 9.29 14.03 -4.59
CA ARG A 185 10.12 15.25 -4.67
C ARG A 185 11.60 14.93 -4.56
N ARG A 186 12.02 14.09 -3.59
CA ARG A 186 13.42 13.66 -3.46
C ARG A 186 13.93 12.90 -4.69
N LEU A 187 13.13 11.99 -5.25
CA LEU A 187 13.50 11.24 -6.47
C LEU A 187 13.56 12.17 -7.70
N SER A 188 12.64 13.13 -7.77
CA SER A 188 12.66 14.15 -8.83
C SER A 188 13.87 15.08 -8.72
N GLN A 189 14.25 15.47 -7.49
CA GLN A 189 15.46 16.27 -7.25
C GLN A 189 16.71 15.52 -7.73
N ALA A 190 16.91 14.26 -7.33
CA ALA A 190 18.05 13.46 -7.78
C ALA A 190 18.13 13.38 -9.31
N ARG A 191 16.98 13.22 -9.99
CA ARG A 191 16.93 13.20 -11.45
C ARG A 191 17.19 14.56 -12.08
N ALA A 192 16.74 15.64 -11.44
CA ALA A 192 17.03 17.01 -11.86
C ALA A 192 18.54 17.31 -11.78
N ASP A 193 19.18 16.90 -10.68
CA ASP A 193 20.63 17.04 -10.49
C ASP A 193 21.41 16.26 -11.57
N GLU A 194 21.00 15.03 -11.89
CA GLU A 194 21.63 14.21 -12.96
C GLU A 194 21.49 14.85 -14.35
N ARG A 195 20.36 15.54 -14.62
CA ARG A 195 20.07 16.16 -15.92
C ARG A 195 20.53 17.61 -16.01
N GLY A 196 20.90 18.23 -14.88
CA GLY A 196 21.25 19.66 -14.83
C GLY A 196 20.07 20.59 -15.10
N VAL A 197 18.86 20.22 -14.68
CA VAL A 197 17.61 20.97 -14.86
C VAL A 197 16.98 21.32 -13.52
N ASP A 198 15.94 22.18 -13.52
CA ASP A 198 15.18 22.47 -12.30
C ASP A 198 14.27 21.29 -11.90
N VAL A 199 14.08 21.08 -10.60
CA VAL A 199 13.22 20.02 -10.08
C VAL A 199 11.77 20.17 -10.54
N GLU A 200 11.28 21.40 -10.72
CA GLU A 200 9.93 21.65 -11.21
C GLU A 200 9.75 21.20 -12.67
N GLU A 201 10.80 21.18 -13.49
CA GLU A 201 10.77 20.61 -14.83
C GLU A 201 10.48 19.11 -14.76
N ILE A 202 11.18 18.37 -13.89
CA ILE A 202 10.94 16.94 -13.68
C ILE A 202 9.52 16.68 -13.11
N LEU A 203 9.07 17.50 -12.17
CA LEU A 203 7.72 17.38 -11.61
C LEU A 203 6.65 17.72 -12.64
N ALA A 204 6.89 18.69 -13.53
CA ALA A 204 6.00 19.00 -14.64
C ALA A 204 5.91 17.83 -15.64
N GLU A 205 7.04 17.19 -15.98
CA GLU A 205 7.06 15.97 -16.79
C GLU A 205 6.18 14.87 -16.16
N ARG A 206 6.29 14.68 -14.82
CA ARG A 206 5.48 13.69 -14.10
C ARG A 206 3.99 14.01 -14.11
N ARG A 207 3.63 15.28 -13.95
CA ARG A 207 2.23 15.72 -14.06
C ARG A 207 1.68 15.49 -15.48
N ALA A 208 2.48 15.77 -16.49
CA ALA A 208 2.11 15.61 -17.90
C ALA A 208 1.91 14.15 -18.33
N GLU A 209 2.35 13.16 -17.54
CA GLU A 209 2.04 11.75 -17.79
C GLU A 209 0.53 11.46 -17.71
N SER A 210 -0.23 12.28 -16.97
CA SER A 210 -1.68 12.12 -16.83
C SER A 210 -2.46 13.15 -17.64
N PRO A 211 -3.62 12.77 -18.22
CA PRO A 211 -4.51 13.68 -18.94
C PRO A 211 -4.97 14.89 -18.11
N LEU A 212 -5.05 14.75 -16.79
CA LEU A 212 -5.45 15.86 -15.90
C LEU A 212 -4.27 16.76 -15.52
N SER A 213 -3.03 16.41 -15.91
CA SER A 213 -1.80 17.14 -15.56
C SER A 213 -1.63 17.36 -14.06
N VAL A 214 -2.00 16.36 -13.25
CA VAL A 214 -1.86 16.36 -11.79
C VAL A 214 -1.19 15.07 -11.30
N LEU A 215 -0.73 15.10 -10.06
CA LEU A 215 -0.27 13.92 -9.32
C LEU A 215 -1.41 13.36 -8.46
N VAL A 216 -1.34 12.07 -8.15
CA VAL A 216 -2.24 11.46 -7.16
C VAL A 216 -1.91 11.99 -5.78
N THR A 217 -2.92 12.32 -4.96
CA THR A 217 -2.68 12.75 -3.58
C THR A 217 -2.77 11.58 -2.59
N PRO A 218 -2.10 11.66 -1.42
CA PRO A 218 -2.25 10.67 -0.35
C PRO A 218 -3.71 10.47 0.08
N GLU A 219 -4.52 11.53 0.09
CA GLU A 219 -5.93 11.50 0.46
C GLU A 219 -6.78 10.73 -0.56
N GLN A 220 -6.46 10.83 -1.85
CA GLN A 220 -7.12 10.04 -2.89
C GLN A 220 -6.81 8.55 -2.74
N VAL A 221 -5.56 8.20 -2.41
CA VAL A 221 -5.18 6.81 -2.12
C VAL A 221 -5.92 6.31 -0.87
N ALA A 222 -5.96 7.11 0.19
CA ALA A 222 -6.66 6.77 1.42
C ALA A 222 -8.18 6.62 1.19
N TRP A 223 -8.77 7.46 0.33
CA TRP A 223 -10.16 7.33 -0.09
C TRP A 223 -10.41 5.99 -0.78
N ALA A 224 -9.60 5.62 -1.77
CA ALA A 224 -9.75 4.37 -2.50
C ALA A 224 -9.58 3.14 -1.61
N VAL A 225 -8.65 3.17 -0.65
CA VAL A 225 -8.51 2.08 0.33
C VAL A 225 -9.75 2.00 1.23
N ALA A 226 -10.26 3.14 1.72
CA ALA A 226 -11.42 3.14 2.60
C ALA A 226 -12.72 2.70 1.89
N THR A 227 -12.89 2.95 0.59
CA THR A 227 -14.05 2.48 -0.18
C THR A 227 -14.12 0.95 -0.25
N LEU A 228 -13.00 0.25 -0.08
CA LEU A 228 -12.97 -1.21 0.00
C LEU A 228 -13.60 -1.78 1.28
N LEU A 229 -13.92 -0.94 2.28
CA LEU A 229 -14.72 -1.37 3.44
C LEU A 229 -16.19 -1.60 3.11
N ASP A 230 -16.66 -1.03 2.01
CA ASP A 230 -18.03 -1.21 1.54
C ASP A 230 -18.28 -2.67 1.17
N PRO A 231 -19.41 -3.30 1.59
CA PRO A 231 -19.75 -4.67 1.20
C PRO A 231 -19.78 -4.90 -0.32
N GLU A 232 -20.24 -3.93 -1.10
CA GLU A 232 -20.28 -4.03 -2.56
C GLU A 232 -18.88 -4.15 -3.19
N ALA A 233 -17.82 -3.73 -2.47
CA ALA A 233 -16.44 -3.92 -2.93
C ALA A 233 -16.00 -5.38 -2.99
N ASP A 234 -16.79 -6.34 -2.49
CA ASP A 234 -16.54 -7.78 -2.67
C ASP A 234 -16.41 -8.14 -4.15
N ALA A 235 -17.19 -7.48 -5.01
CA ALA A 235 -17.12 -7.66 -6.47
C ALA A 235 -15.75 -7.31 -7.10
N LEU A 236 -14.91 -6.58 -6.36
CA LEU A 236 -13.57 -6.16 -6.80
C LEU A 236 -12.46 -7.11 -6.32
N THR A 237 -12.79 -8.24 -5.66
CA THR A 237 -11.77 -9.15 -5.14
C THR A 237 -10.85 -9.67 -6.25
N GLY A 238 -9.56 -9.76 -5.98
CA GLY A 238 -8.53 -10.17 -6.94
C GLY A 238 -8.20 -9.11 -8.01
N SER A 239 -8.85 -7.95 -8.00
CA SER A 239 -8.63 -6.91 -8.99
C SER A 239 -7.53 -5.90 -8.61
N THR A 240 -7.09 -5.15 -9.61
CA THR A 240 -6.22 -3.98 -9.46
C THR A 240 -7.03 -2.71 -9.67
N LEU A 241 -7.15 -1.89 -8.65
CA LEU A 241 -7.75 -0.56 -8.74
C LEU A 241 -6.67 0.43 -9.18
N ALA A 242 -6.73 0.88 -10.42
CA ALA A 242 -5.83 1.91 -10.94
C ALA A 242 -6.23 3.27 -10.38
N LEU A 243 -5.28 3.95 -9.74
CA LEU A 243 -5.40 5.31 -9.22
C LEU A 243 -4.30 6.19 -9.80
N ASP A 244 -4.23 6.30 -11.11
CA ASP A 244 -3.10 6.89 -11.82
C ASP A 244 -3.49 8.14 -12.61
N VAL A 245 -4.67 8.69 -12.33
CA VAL A 245 -5.25 9.86 -13.03
C VAL A 245 -5.20 9.74 -14.56
N GLY A 246 -5.30 8.51 -15.07
CA GLY A 246 -5.26 8.21 -16.49
C GLY A 246 -3.86 8.17 -17.12
N ALA A 247 -2.80 8.07 -16.33
CA ALA A 247 -1.42 7.99 -16.84
C ALA A 247 -1.14 6.67 -17.57
N ARG A 248 -1.83 5.57 -17.20
CA ARG A 248 -1.68 4.27 -17.83
C ARG A 248 -2.23 4.28 -19.25
N ARG A 249 -1.48 3.69 -20.20
CA ARG A 249 -1.80 3.66 -21.64
C ARG A 249 -2.49 2.35 -22.06
N GLY A 250 -2.30 1.25 -21.32
CA GLY A 250 -2.95 -0.03 -21.58
C GLY A 250 -4.43 0.00 -21.24
N ILE A 251 -5.23 -0.74 -22.02
CA ILE A 251 -6.66 -1.00 -21.81
C ILE A 251 -6.88 -2.35 -21.18
#